data_7549c0d5fdfccf95ace201f5969e485e
#
_entry.id   7549c0d5fdfccf95ace201f5969e485e
#
_cell.length_a   1.000
_cell.length_b   1.000
_cell.length_c   1.000
_cell.angle_alpha   90.00
_cell.angle_beta   90.00
_cell.angle_gamma   90.00
#
_symmetry.space_group_name_H-M   'P 1'
#
loop_
_entity.id
_entity.type
_entity.pdbx_description
1 polymer ?
#
loop_
_entity_poly.entity_id
_entity_poly.type
_entity_poly.pdbx_seq_one_letter_code
_entity_poly.pdbx_strand_id
1 'polypeptide(L)'
;MLKAPHASLILTTSSVGRQGRYGWGAYSVSKFATEGLMQVLHEEYKDSSLRINCINPGGTRTSMRASAFPDENAQKLKTPKDLMPLYLYLMSDDSIEVSGQSLDAQPDRKAGPAE
;
A
#
# COMPACT_ATOMS: atom_id res chain seq x y z
N MET A 1 -19.70 -3.68 -1.47
CA MET A 1 -19.05 -2.35 -1.44
C MET A 1 -19.90 -1.24 -2.05
N LEU A 2 -20.41 -1.42 -3.26
CA LEU A 2 -21.18 -0.34 -3.94
C LEU A 2 -22.48 0.06 -3.23
N LYS A 3 -23.04 -0.85 -2.42
CA LYS A 3 -24.27 -0.59 -1.65
C LYS A 3 -24.02 0.13 -0.33
N ALA A 4 -22.78 0.14 0.15
CA ALA A 4 -22.44 0.82 1.40
C ALA A 4 -22.14 2.29 1.13
N PRO A 5 -22.70 3.22 1.91
CA PRO A 5 -22.31 4.62 1.81
C PRO A 5 -20.86 4.78 2.26
N HIS A 6 -20.10 5.61 1.55
CA HIS A 6 -18.71 5.93 1.90
C HIS A 6 -17.77 4.73 1.98
N ALA A 7 -17.98 3.70 1.12
CA ALA A 7 -17.12 2.52 1.10
C ALA A 7 -15.67 2.88 0.72
N SER A 8 -14.72 2.22 1.35
CA SER A 8 -13.28 2.41 1.12
C SER A 8 -12.62 1.07 0.81
N LEU A 9 -12.07 0.94 -0.38
CA LEU A 9 -11.27 -0.21 -0.78
C LEU A 9 -9.79 0.17 -0.69
N ILE A 10 -9.04 -0.56 0.10
CA ILE A 10 -7.61 -0.33 0.31
C ILE A 10 -6.84 -1.54 -0.21
N LEU A 11 -5.96 -1.31 -1.18
CA LEU A 11 -5.09 -2.34 -1.74
C LEU A 11 -3.67 -2.13 -1.23
N THR A 12 -2.98 -3.22 -0.94
CA THR A 12 -1.59 -3.16 -0.48
C THR A 12 -0.65 -3.22 -1.66
N THR A 13 0.17 -2.21 -1.81
CA THR A 13 1.20 -2.08 -2.84
C THR A 13 2.61 -2.15 -2.23
N SER A 14 3.60 -1.77 -3.00
CA SER A 14 5.01 -1.73 -2.60
C SER A 14 5.73 -0.70 -3.46
N SER A 15 6.89 -0.24 -3.01
CA SER A 15 7.76 0.62 -3.84
C SER A 15 8.11 -0.06 -5.17
N VAL A 16 8.27 -1.40 -5.18
CA VAL A 16 8.56 -2.15 -6.40
C VAL A 16 7.32 -2.36 -7.29
N GLY A 17 6.16 -1.89 -6.86
CA GLY A 17 4.96 -1.77 -7.70
C GLY A 17 4.89 -0.46 -8.47
N ARG A 18 5.76 0.48 -8.13
CA ARG A 18 5.88 1.80 -8.79
C ARG A 18 7.16 1.89 -9.61
N GLN A 19 8.20 1.15 -9.22
CA GLN A 19 9.48 1.10 -9.90
C GLN A 19 10.01 -0.32 -9.87
N GLY A 20 10.29 -0.89 -11.06
CA GLY A 20 10.93 -2.21 -11.15
C GLY A 20 12.36 -2.16 -10.67
N ARG A 21 12.77 -3.20 -9.94
CA ARG A 21 14.13 -3.35 -9.44
C ARG A 21 14.64 -4.75 -9.72
N TYR A 22 15.92 -4.87 -9.97
CA TYR A 22 16.58 -6.14 -10.24
C TYR A 22 16.32 -7.13 -9.09
N GLY A 23 15.98 -8.34 -9.45
CA GLY A 23 15.80 -9.44 -8.49
C GLY A 23 14.40 -9.58 -7.90
N TRP A 24 13.50 -8.62 -8.16
CA TRP A 24 12.14 -8.68 -7.59
C TRP A 24 11.15 -9.50 -8.43
N GLY A 25 11.41 -9.63 -9.74
CA GLY A 25 10.68 -10.55 -10.62
C GLY A 25 9.16 -10.46 -10.53
N ALA A 26 8.53 -11.61 -10.32
CA ALA A 26 7.07 -11.74 -10.31
C ALA A 26 6.40 -10.89 -9.21
N TYR A 27 7.05 -10.69 -8.08
CA TYR A 27 6.50 -9.84 -7.02
C TYR A 27 6.30 -8.40 -7.52
N SER A 28 7.32 -7.83 -8.17
CA SER A 28 7.22 -6.48 -8.76
C SER A 28 6.08 -6.41 -9.79
N VAL A 29 5.98 -7.40 -10.67
CA VAL A 29 4.90 -7.48 -11.66
C VAL A 29 3.53 -7.48 -10.97
N SER A 30 3.37 -8.29 -9.93
CA SER A 30 2.11 -8.37 -9.19
C SER A 30 1.73 -7.03 -8.54
N LYS A 31 2.71 -6.29 -8.03
CA LYS A 31 2.45 -5.00 -7.38
C LYS A 31 2.20 -3.88 -8.40
N PHE A 32 2.81 -3.91 -9.58
CA PHE A 32 2.41 -3.05 -10.70
C PHE A 32 0.96 -3.32 -11.10
N ALA A 33 0.56 -4.59 -11.13
CA ALA A 33 -0.83 -4.97 -11.42
C ALA A 33 -1.79 -4.41 -10.36
N THR A 34 -1.41 -4.46 -9.08
CA THR A 34 -2.20 -3.87 -7.98
C THR A 34 -2.38 -2.36 -8.17
N GLU A 35 -1.30 -1.65 -8.51
CA GLU A 35 -1.37 -0.21 -8.79
C GLU A 35 -2.29 0.08 -10.00
N GLY A 36 -2.17 -0.71 -11.06
CA GLY A 36 -3.02 -0.59 -12.24
C GLY A 36 -4.48 -0.86 -11.92
N LEU A 37 -4.77 -1.89 -11.12
CA LEU A 37 -6.12 -2.22 -10.69
C LEU A 37 -6.75 -1.06 -9.91
N MET A 38 -6.00 -0.46 -9.00
CA MET A 38 -6.47 0.71 -8.23
C MET A 38 -6.88 1.84 -9.17
N GLN A 39 -6.05 2.15 -10.16
CA GLN A 39 -6.32 3.23 -11.10
C GLN A 39 -7.56 2.94 -11.96
N VAL A 40 -7.68 1.72 -12.47
CA VAL A 40 -8.85 1.32 -13.28
C VAL A 40 -10.14 1.41 -12.47
N LEU A 41 -10.14 0.86 -11.25
CA LEU A 41 -11.31 0.90 -10.37
C LEU A 41 -11.68 2.34 -9.99
N HIS A 42 -10.68 3.19 -9.74
CA HIS A 42 -10.95 4.60 -9.46
C HIS A 42 -11.66 5.26 -10.65
N GLU A 43 -11.17 5.06 -11.88
CA GLU A 43 -11.78 5.65 -13.08
C GLU A 43 -13.20 5.13 -13.31
N GLU A 44 -13.43 3.84 -13.08
CA GLU A 44 -14.76 3.23 -13.28
C GLU A 44 -15.78 3.68 -12.23
N TYR A 45 -15.35 3.96 -11.01
CA TYR A 45 -16.26 4.25 -9.89
C TYR A 45 -16.10 5.66 -9.30
N LYS A 46 -15.41 6.57 -9.98
CA LYS A 46 -15.16 7.93 -9.45
C LYS A 46 -16.41 8.75 -9.23
N ASP A 47 -17.51 8.43 -9.94
CA ASP A 47 -18.80 9.10 -9.78
C ASP A 47 -19.70 8.42 -8.73
N SER A 48 -19.17 7.43 -8.01
CA SER A 48 -19.85 6.74 -6.92
C SER A 48 -19.25 7.13 -5.56
N SER A 49 -19.82 6.61 -4.49
CA SER A 49 -19.28 6.81 -3.14
C SER A 49 -18.10 5.87 -2.82
N LEU A 50 -17.74 4.96 -3.71
CA LEU A 50 -16.64 4.03 -3.51
C LEU A 50 -15.29 4.73 -3.72
N ARG A 51 -14.43 4.65 -2.72
CA ARG A 51 -13.04 5.14 -2.79
C ARG A 51 -12.11 3.97 -2.95
N ILE A 52 -11.11 4.11 -3.81
CA ILE A 52 -10.11 3.08 -4.04
C ILE A 52 -8.73 3.71 -3.92
N ASN A 53 -7.91 3.21 -3.00
CA ASN A 53 -6.56 3.69 -2.77
C ASN A 53 -5.60 2.53 -2.54
N CYS A 54 -4.32 2.76 -2.78
CA CYS A 54 -3.25 1.84 -2.41
C CYS A 54 -2.50 2.38 -1.19
N ILE A 55 -2.04 1.48 -0.34
CA ILE A 55 -1.06 1.79 0.70
C ILE A 55 0.20 0.99 0.43
N ASN A 56 1.34 1.68 0.38
CA ASN A 56 2.65 1.06 0.52
C ASN A 56 3.01 1.10 2.01
N PRO A 57 2.98 -0.03 2.72
CA PRO A 57 3.31 -0.05 4.14
C PRO A 57 4.78 0.26 4.41
N GLY A 58 5.67 0.02 3.43
CA GLY A 58 7.11 0.06 3.64
C GLY A 58 7.60 -1.16 4.38
N GLY A 59 8.89 -1.26 4.64
CA GLY A 59 9.47 -2.36 5.41
C GLY A 59 8.81 -2.46 6.79
N THR A 60 8.23 -3.61 7.08
CA THR A 60 7.41 -3.83 8.29
C THR A 60 7.89 -5.09 9.00
N ARG A 61 7.91 -5.05 10.33
CA ARG A 61 8.33 -6.18 11.15
C ARG A 61 7.28 -7.30 11.07
N THR A 62 7.52 -8.25 10.17
CA THR A 62 6.67 -9.41 9.94
C THR A 62 7.53 -10.63 9.68
N SER A 63 6.95 -11.83 9.78
CA SER A 63 7.65 -13.08 9.45
C SER A 63 8.03 -13.14 7.97
N MET A 64 7.17 -12.61 7.10
CA MET A 64 7.49 -12.53 5.67
C MET A 64 8.72 -11.65 5.42
N ARG A 65 8.82 -10.49 6.08
CA ARG A 65 9.98 -9.61 5.97
C ARG A 65 11.24 -10.27 6.49
N ALA A 66 11.16 -10.98 7.64
CA ALA A 66 12.29 -11.72 8.21
C ALA A 66 12.78 -12.81 7.26
N SER A 67 11.89 -13.48 6.54
CA SER A 67 12.27 -14.48 5.55
C SER A 67 12.95 -13.88 4.33
N ALA A 68 12.48 -12.72 3.87
CA ALA A 68 13.04 -12.03 2.70
C ALA A 68 14.39 -11.34 3.02
N PHE A 69 14.55 -10.86 4.23
CA PHE A 69 15.75 -10.11 4.66
C PHE A 69 16.25 -10.64 6.02
N PRO A 70 16.84 -11.87 6.05
CA PRO A 70 17.19 -12.53 7.30
C PRO A 70 18.28 -11.82 8.11
N ASP A 71 19.13 -11.01 7.45
CA ASP A 71 20.22 -10.28 8.10
C ASP A 71 19.80 -8.89 8.61
N GLU A 72 18.56 -8.51 8.36
CA GLU A 72 18.04 -7.21 8.77
C GLU A 72 17.69 -7.19 10.26
N ASN A 73 18.02 -6.07 10.94
CA ASN A 73 17.61 -5.88 12.33
C ASN A 73 16.12 -5.54 12.41
N ALA A 74 15.31 -6.53 12.79
CA ALA A 74 13.87 -6.39 12.89
C ALA A 74 13.45 -5.27 13.87
N GLN A 75 14.25 -4.98 14.88
CA GLN A 75 13.94 -3.93 15.88
C GLN A 75 13.94 -2.52 15.27
N LYS A 76 14.59 -2.33 14.11
CA LYS A 76 14.59 -1.05 13.39
C LYS A 76 13.37 -0.88 12.50
N LEU A 77 12.54 -1.90 12.34
CA LEU A 77 11.34 -1.86 11.52
C LEU A 77 10.13 -1.45 12.36
N LYS A 78 9.23 -0.70 11.74
CA LYS A 78 7.91 -0.44 12.30
C LYS A 78 7.11 -1.73 12.40
N THR A 79 6.28 -1.83 13.43
CA THR A 79 5.33 -2.94 13.56
C THR A 79 4.08 -2.64 12.74
N PRO A 80 3.24 -3.66 12.42
CA PRO A 80 1.96 -3.40 11.77
C PRO A 80 1.10 -2.38 12.53
N LYS A 81 1.10 -2.44 13.86
CA LYS A 81 0.36 -1.49 14.71
C LYS A 81 0.82 -0.06 14.50
N ASP A 82 2.12 0.16 14.29
CA ASP A 82 2.67 1.50 14.08
C ASP A 82 2.18 2.13 12.78
N LEU A 83 1.70 1.33 11.83
CA LEU A 83 1.24 1.78 10.52
C LEU A 83 -0.27 2.01 10.47
N MET A 84 -1.00 1.66 11.51
CA MET A 84 -2.47 1.73 11.55
C MET A 84 -3.04 3.14 11.33
N PRO A 85 -2.40 4.24 11.75
CA PRO A 85 -2.98 5.57 11.53
C PRO A 85 -3.39 5.86 10.09
N LEU A 86 -2.59 5.48 9.09
CA LEU A 86 -2.94 5.69 7.68
C LEU A 86 -4.12 4.83 7.27
N TYR A 87 -4.17 3.56 7.71
CA TYR A 87 -5.30 2.67 7.41
C TYR A 87 -6.59 3.21 8.02
N LEU A 88 -6.54 3.63 9.27
CA LEU A 88 -7.71 4.21 9.95
C LEU A 88 -8.18 5.49 9.27
N TYR A 89 -7.24 6.34 8.84
CA TYR A 89 -7.57 7.56 8.09
C TYR A 89 -8.33 7.22 6.80
N LEU A 90 -7.83 6.26 6.01
CA LEU A 90 -8.48 5.88 4.74
C LEU A 90 -9.81 5.15 4.94
N MET A 91 -10.03 4.57 6.13
CA MET A 91 -11.30 3.92 6.47
C MET A 91 -12.33 4.90 7.04
N SER A 92 -11.90 6.09 7.45
CA SER A 92 -12.75 7.09 8.08
C SER A 92 -13.31 8.09 7.07
N ASP A 93 -14.31 8.85 7.50
CA ASP A 93 -14.89 9.92 6.70
C ASP A 93 -13.94 11.10 6.49
N ASP A 94 -12.85 11.20 7.28
CA ASP A 94 -11.83 12.23 7.11
C ASP A 94 -11.16 12.17 5.74
N SER A 95 -11.17 11.00 5.10
CA SER A 95 -10.58 10.78 3.77
C SER A 95 -11.63 10.64 2.67
N ILE A 96 -12.84 11.15 2.88
CA ILE A 96 -13.97 10.93 1.96
C ILE A 96 -13.70 11.43 0.53
N GLU A 97 -12.85 12.45 0.39
CA GLU A 97 -12.46 13.01 -0.90
C GLU A 97 -11.20 12.34 -1.49
N VAL A 98 -10.61 11.36 -0.79
CA VAL A 98 -9.38 10.73 -1.20
C VAL A 98 -9.67 9.43 -1.93
N SER A 99 -9.37 9.39 -3.23
CA SER A 99 -9.50 8.20 -4.07
C SER A 99 -8.49 8.27 -5.21
N GLY A 100 -8.08 7.12 -5.73
CA GLY A 100 -7.14 7.04 -6.83
C GLY A 100 -5.70 7.35 -6.41
N GLN A 101 -5.38 7.25 -5.13
CA GLN A 101 -4.07 7.60 -4.59
C GLN A 101 -3.28 6.36 -4.17
N SER A 102 -1.96 6.44 -4.35
CA SER A 102 -1.02 5.44 -3.86
C SER A 102 -0.17 6.10 -2.77
N LEU A 103 -0.41 5.73 -1.52
CA LEU A 103 0.10 6.44 -0.35
C LEU A 103 1.14 5.61 0.40
N ASP A 104 2.09 6.30 1.03
CA ASP A 104 3.13 5.67 1.83
C ASP A 104 2.81 5.77 3.31
N ALA A 105 2.83 4.64 4.02
CA ALA A 105 2.67 4.63 5.47
C ALA A 105 3.94 5.10 6.20
N GLN A 106 5.09 5.03 5.52
CA GLN A 106 6.37 5.50 6.03
C GLN A 106 7.02 6.46 5.02
N PRO A 107 6.47 7.68 4.83
CA PRO A 107 6.93 8.58 3.75
C PRO A 107 8.39 9.03 3.91
N ASP A 108 8.91 9.06 5.16
CA ASP A 108 10.27 9.48 5.42
C ASP A 108 11.29 8.34 5.33
N ARG A 109 10.83 7.11 5.16
CA ARG A 109 11.70 5.94 5.03
C ARG A 109 12.23 5.84 3.61
N LYS A 110 13.53 5.73 3.49
CA LYS A 110 14.19 5.47 2.20
C LYS A 110 14.34 3.95 2.02
N ALA A 111 13.98 3.47 0.83
CA ALA A 111 14.23 2.08 0.49
C ALA A 111 15.73 1.79 0.50
N GLY A 112 16.12 0.64 1.01
CA GLY A 112 17.50 0.18 0.95
C GLY A 112 17.88 -0.31 -0.46
N PRO A 113 19.16 -0.62 -0.70
CA PRO A 113 19.61 -1.05 -2.03
C PRO A 113 18.94 -2.31 -2.56
N ALA A 114 18.47 -3.18 -1.65
CA ALA A 114 17.80 -4.43 -2.00
C ALA A 114 16.28 -4.30 -2.11
N GLU A 115 15.74 -3.13 -1.90
CA GLU A 115 14.28 -2.90 -1.92
C GLU A 115 13.80 -2.27 -3.24
#